data_4a6f3a854d73fce68764b2bdc7987012
#
_entry.id   4a6f3a854d73fce68764b2bdc7987012
#
_cell.length_a   1.000
_cell.length_b   1.000
_cell.length_c   1.000
_cell.angle_alpha   90.00
_cell.angle_beta   90.00
_cell.angle_gamma   90.00
#
_symmetry.space_group_name_H-M   'P 1'
#
loop_
_entity.id
_entity.type
_entity.pdbx_description
1 polymer ?
#
loop_
_entity_poly.entity_id
_entity_poly.type
_entity_poly.pdbx_seq_one_letter_code
_entity_poly.pdbx_strand_id
1 'polypeptide(L)'
;MSTTPKDSKRSLKEKAAAARAAAEAEQRRRDRRVRILGGIAILVAVGLIFGAVFYNNSQKTTTGSSTGTVADAKLPKGVLAADPNAWGVPYNSVAGKPTLAIWEDFQCPSCASYEKSHGADLLKLADAGKVNLVWRPTAFLDARFAATSPNPNSSNAAAQAWGCAIDAGQAKAYHSTVFANQPQNEGDGYSQATLLGFGQTAGITGAAYTTFEACVKASTYRDWVNNSYQAFQDTGVPGTPTAYLNGTEVPAKTLNDMTALEALIASTPAS
;
A
#
# COMPACT_ATOMS: atom_id res chain seq x y z
N MET A 1 28.05 51.30 48.72
CA MET A 1 27.97 50.96 47.27
C MET A 1 26.53 50.85 46.91
N SER A 2 26.00 51.89 46.24
CA SER A 2 24.56 51.95 45.87
C SER A 2 24.38 51.42 44.48
N THR A 3 23.70 50.27 44.29
CA THR A 3 23.36 49.71 42.98
C THR A 3 22.31 50.59 42.30
N THR A 4 22.56 51.03 41.10
CA THR A 4 21.66 51.91 40.36
C THR A 4 20.41 51.13 39.92
N PRO A 5 19.21 51.78 39.78
CA PRO A 5 17.96 51.15 39.37
C PRO A 5 18.03 50.44 37.99
N LYS A 6 19.04 50.80 37.20
CA LYS A 6 19.27 50.27 35.86
C LYS A 6 19.89 48.87 35.92
N ASP A 7 20.76 48.57 36.87
CA ASP A 7 21.41 47.28 37.08
C ASP A 7 20.42 46.24 37.64
N SER A 8 19.50 46.66 38.50
CA SER A 8 18.41 45.82 39.03
C SER A 8 17.45 45.35 37.93
N LYS A 9 17.05 46.24 37.01
CA LYS A 9 16.17 45.86 35.87
C LYS A 9 16.84 44.96 34.88
N ARG A 10 18.17 45.08 34.67
CA ARG A 10 18.94 44.18 33.78
C ARG A 10 19.04 42.78 34.37
N SER A 11 19.35 42.68 35.67
CA SER A 11 19.39 41.40 36.39
C SER A 11 18.04 40.66 36.40
N LEU A 12 16.92 41.38 36.53
CA LEU A 12 15.57 40.79 36.45
C LEU A 12 15.24 40.29 35.08
N LYS A 13 15.63 40.99 34.01
CA LYS A 13 15.43 40.49 32.61
C LYS A 13 16.25 39.25 32.32
N GLU A 14 17.52 39.21 32.77
CA GLU A 14 18.39 38.06 32.60
C GLU A 14 17.87 36.83 33.35
N LYS A 15 17.38 37.00 34.57
CA LYS A 15 16.75 35.93 35.37
C LYS A 15 15.45 35.41 34.68
N ALA A 16 14.63 36.30 34.16
CA ALA A 16 13.41 35.95 33.46
C ALA A 16 13.70 35.22 32.14
N ALA A 17 14.74 35.61 31.40
CA ALA A 17 15.18 34.93 30.18
C ALA A 17 15.73 33.54 30.49
N ALA A 18 16.54 33.39 31.54
CA ALA A 18 17.06 32.11 31.98
C ALA A 18 15.93 31.14 32.43
N ALA A 19 14.93 31.66 33.16
CA ALA A 19 13.77 30.86 33.58
C ALA A 19 12.93 30.39 32.40
N ARG A 20 12.74 31.22 31.35
CA ARG A 20 12.04 30.80 30.11
C ARG A 20 12.82 29.75 29.35
N ALA A 21 14.13 29.91 29.19
CA ALA A 21 14.98 28.93 28.52
C ALA A 21 15.00 27.59 29.27
N ALA A 22 15.00 27.59 30.61
CA ALA A 22 14.91 26.37 31.41
C ALA A 22 13.56 25.66 31.24
N ALA A 23 12.46 26.43 31.25
CA ALA A 23 11.11 25.87 31.04
C ALA A 23 10.95 25.27 29.63
N GLU A 24 11.47 25.94 28.58
CA GLU A 24 11.45 25.39 27.20
C GLU A 24 12.30 24.13 27.06
N ALA A 25 13.47 24.07 27.72
CA ALA A 25 14.32 22.91 27.72
C ALA A 25 13.66 21.71 28.42
N GLU A 26 12.95 21.94 29.50
CA GLU A 26 12.20 20.92 30.24
C GLU A 26 11.02 20.42 29.40
N GLN A 27 10.29 21.31 28.74
CA GLN A 27 9.19 20.97 27.84
C GLN A 27 9.68 20.11 26.65
N ARG A 28 10.77 20.49 26.00
CA ARG A 28 11.40 19.71 24.93
C ARG A 28 11.84 18.31 25.40
N ARG A 29 12.36 18.18 26.61
CA ARG A 29 12.71 16.88 27.21
C ARG A 29 11.48 16.04 27.49
N ARG A 30 10.39 16.63 27.96
CA ARG A 30 9.12 15.96 28.20
C ARG A 30 8.51 15.47 26.89
N ASP A 31 8.44 16.32 25.87
CA ASP A 31 7.91 15.98 24.54
C ASP A 31 8.71 14.86 23.87
N ARG A 32 10.05 14.92 24.01
CA ARG A 32 10.93 13.84 23.52
C ARG A 32 10.67 12.52 24.24
N ARG A 33 10.49 12.53 25.56
CA ARG A 33 10.16 11.31 26.33
C ARG A 33 8.79 10.75 25.93
N VAL A 34 7.79 11.60 25.78
CA VAL A 34 6.45 11.18 25.35
C VAL A 34 6.49 10.55 23.95
N ARG A 35 7.23 11.16 23.00
CA ARG A 35 7.39 10.59 21.65
C ARG A 35 8.14 9.25 21.68
N ILE A 36 9.19 9.11 22.46
CA ILE A 36 9.95 7.85 22.58
C ILE A 36 9.11 6.78 23.27
N LEU A 37 8.44 7.10 24.38
CA LEU A 37 7.58 6.15 25.09
C LEU A 37 6.36 5.75 24.26
N GLY A 38 5.75 6.69 23.53
CA GLY A 38 4.66 6.42 22.61
C GLY A 38 5.10 5.52 21.45
N GLY A 39 6.28 5.77 20.86
CA GLY A 39 6.85 4.91 19.82
C GLY A 39 7.15 3.49 20.32
N ILE A 40 7.71 3.35 21.53
CA ILE A 40 7.97 2.04 22.14
C ILE A 40 6.66 1.31 22.46
N ALA A 41 5.65 2.00 22.97
CA ALA A 41 4.33 1.41 23.25
C ALA A 41 3.65 0.87 22.00
N ILE A 42 3.77 1.60 20.87
CA ILE A 42 3.26 1.14 19.56
C ILE A 42 4.03 -0.11 19.09
N LEU A 43 5.35 -0.11 19.21
CA LEU A 43 6.17 -1.27 18.80
C LEU A 43 5.89 -2.50 19.67
N VAL A 44 5.68 -2.33 20.97
CA VAL A 44 5.30 -3.43 21.88
C VAL A 44 3.90 -3.93 21.58
N ALA A 45 2.93 -3.03 21.33
CA ALA A 45 1.57 -3.43 20.95
C ALA A 45 1.55 -4.19 19.62
N VAL A 46 2.30 -3.72 18.62
CA VAL A 46 2.49 -4.41 17.35
C VAL A 46 3.16 -5.77 17.57
N GLY A 47 4.24 -5.84 18.36
CA GLY A 47 4.92 -7.09 18.66
C GLY A 47 4.04 -8.11 19.40
N LEU A 48 3.19 -7.66 20.32
CA LEU A 48 2.24 -8.54 21.04
C LEU A 48 1.10 -9.04 20.13
N ILE A 49 0.62 -8.20 19.21
CA ILE A 49 -0.39 -8.61 18.22
C ILE A 49 0.22 -9.63 17.25
N PHE A 50 1.42 -9.38 16.72
CA PHE A 50 2.13 -10.33 15.86
C PHE A 50 2.51 -11.61 16.60
N GLY A 51 2.97 -11.52 17.84
CA GLY A 51 3.27 -12.69 18.67
C GLY A 51 2.03 -13.53 18.97
N ALA A 52 0.89 -12.91 19.25
CA ALA A 52 -0.38 -13.60 19.49
C ALA A 52 -0.93 -14.24 18.21
N VAL A 53 -0.82 -13.57 17.07
CA VAL A 53 -1.25 -14.12 15.75
C VAL A 53 -0.33 -15.28 15.36
N PHE A 54 0.97 -15.16 15.53
CA PHE A 54 1.91 -16.24 15.23
C PHE A 54 1.72 -17.45 16.18
N TYR A 55 1.53 -17.21 17.48
CA TYR A 55 1.26 -18.25 18.47
C TYR A 55 -0.09 -18.95 18.22
N ASN A 56 -1.13 -18.21 17.90
CA ASN A 56 -2.45 -18.75 17.60
C ASN A 56 -2.49 -19.51 16.25
N ASN A 57 -1.68 -19.10 15.29
CA ASN A 57 -1.55 -19.81 14.01
C ASN A 57 -0.73 -21.10 14.16
N SER A 58 0.23 -21.15 15.09
CA SER A 58 0.99 -22.37 15.41
C SER A 58 0.16 -23.43 16.18
N GLN A 59 -0.95 -23.02 16.81
CA GLN A 59 -1.87 -23.93 17.53
C GLN A 59 -3.04 -24.44 16.68
N LYS A 60 -3.27 -23.88 15.48
CA LYS A 60 -4.32 -24.31 14.56
C LYS A 60 -3.84 -25.34 13.54
N THR A 61 -3.12 -26.36 14.00
CA THR A 61 -3.05 -27.61 13.26
C THR A 61 -4.22 -28.47 13.72
N THR A 62 -5.19 -28.63 12.82
CA THR A 62 -6.39 -29.49 12.83
C THR A 62 -7.70 -28.79 13.16
N THR A 63 -8.33 -28.19 12.17
CA THR A 63 -9.68 -28.51 11.68
C THR A 63 -10.02 -27.58 10.51
N GLY A 64 -10.19 -28.14 9.33
CA GLY A 64 -10.45 -27.63 8.03
C GLY A 64 -11.26 -26.34 7.92
N SER A 65 -10.60 -25.33 7.40
CA SER A 65 -11.09 -24.55 6.28
C SER A 65 -9.84 -24.14 5.51
N SER A 66 -9.40 -25.00 4.61
CA SER A 66 -8.39 -24.64 3.63
C SER A 66 -9.05 -23.61 2.72
N THR A 67 -8.76 -22.33 2.93
CA THR A 67 -8.80 -21.34 1.86
C THR A 67 -7.61 -21.62 0.96
N GLY A 68 -7.56 -22.83 0.38
CA GLY A 68 -6.66 -23.14 -0.72
C GLY A 68 -6.99 -22.24 -1.88
N THR A 69 -6.00 -21.94 -2.72
CA THR A 69 -6.21 -21.25 -3.98
C THR A 69 -7.31 -21.96 -4.77
N VAL A 70 -8.28 -21.21 -5.28
CA VAL A 70 -9.32 -21.77 -6.15
C VAL A 70 -8.68 -22.05 -7.51
N ALA A 71 -8.49 -23.32 -7.83
CA ALA A 71 -7.72 -23.76 -9.00
C ALA A 71 -8.28 -23.21 -10.32
N ASP A 72 -9.61 -23.08 -10.43
CA ASP A 72 -10.33 -22.62 -11.62
C ASP A 72 -10.80 -21.15 -11.48
N ALA A 73 -10.10 -20.32 -10.69
CA ALA A 73 -10.45 -18.91 -10.56
C ALA A 73 -10.45 -18.22 -11.91
N LYS A 74 -11.57 -17.55 -12.25
CA LYS A 74 -11.63 -16.72 -13.44
C LYS A 74 -10.64 -15.57 -13.32
N LEU A 75 -9.78 -15.39 -14.33
CA LEU A 75 -8.78 -14.32 -14.37
C LEU A 75 -9.21 -13.20 -15.32
N PRO A 76 -8.91 -11.94 -14.98
CA PRO A 76 -8.98 -10.85 -15.95
C PRO A 76 -7.98 -11.07 -17.10
N LYS A 77 -8.24 -10.45 -18.23
CA LYS A 77 -7.43 -10.59 -19.43
C LYS A 77 -5.95 -10.26 -19.19
N GLY A 78 -5.07 -11.19 -19.54
CA GLY A 78 -3.62 -11.00 -19.43
C GLY A 78 -3.03 -11.10 -18.01
N VAL A 79 -3.85 -11.40 -17.00
CA VAL A 79 -3.34 -11.70 -15.65
C VAL A 79 -2.49 -12.96 -15.69
N LEU A 80 -1.37 -12.94 -14.97
CA LEU A 80 -0.44 -14.06 -14.91
C LEU A 80 -1.03 -15.22 -14.08
N ALA A 81 -1.05 -16.41 -14.65
CA ALA A 81 -1.63 -17.58 -13.98
C ALA A 81 -0.59 -18.42 -13.21
N ALA A 82 0.70 -18.13 -13.38
CA ALA A 82 1.79 -18.95 -12.83
C ALA A 82 2.87 -18.09 -12.12
N ASP A 83 3.59 -18.77 -11.23
CA ASP A 83 4.76 -18.22 -10.54
C ASP A 83 5.86 -17.79 -11.53
N PRO A 84 6.75 -16.86 -11.12
CA PRO A 84 6.84 -16.25 -9.79
C PRO A 84 5.87 -15.11 -9.51
N ASN A 85 5.11 -14.65 -10.49
CA ASN A 85 4.20 -13.50 -10.37
C ASN A 85 2.73 -13.88 -10.56
N ALA A 86 2.34 -15.08 -10.17
CA ALA A 86 0.97 -15.54 -10.24
C ALA A 86 -0.01 -14.52 -9.66
N TRP A 87 -1.18 -14.38 -10.31
CA TRP A 87 -2.24 -13.43 -9.98
C TRP A 87 -1.89 -11.95 -10.25
N GLY A 88 -0.66 -11.64 -10.71
CA GLY A 88 -0.23 -10.29 -11.03
C GLY A 88 -0.75 -9.80 -12.38
N VAL A 89 -0.85 -8.48 -12.50
CA VAL A 89 -1.29 -7.76 -13.70
C VAL A 89 -0.06 -7.15 -14.38
N PRO A 90 0.40 -7.69 -15.51
CA PRO A 90 1.52 -7.11 -16.21
C PRO A 90 1.11 -5.80 -16.90
N TYR A 91 1.91 -4.76 -16.73
CA TYR A 91 1.79 -3.52 -17.48
C TYR A 91 2.38 -3.66 -18.87
N ASN A 92 3.57 -4.27 -18.95
CA ASN A 92 4.30 -4.54 -20.18
C ASN A 92 4.98 -5.91 -20.09
N SER A 93 5.53 -6.37 -21.24
CA SER A 93 6.34 -7.59 -21.31
C SER A 93 7.39 -7.42 -22.40
N VAL A 94 8.62 -7.15 -22.00
CA VAL A 94 9.78 -6.95 -22.86
C VAL A 94 10.78 -8.07 -22.60
N ALA A 95 11.08 -8.87 -23.61
CA ALA A 95 12.03 -9.97 -23.50
C ALA A 95 13.42 -9.45 -23.07
N GLY A 96 14.07 -10.20 -22.18
CA GLY A 96 15.41 -9.86 -21.72
C GLY A 96 15.48 -8.67 -20.78
N LYS A 97 14.39 -8.32 -20.11
CA LYS A 97 14.36 -7.27 -19.10
C LYS A 97 13.98 -7.83 -17.73
N PRO A 98 14.53 -7.26 -16.64
CA PRO A 98 14.13 -7.66 -15.31
C PRO A 98 12.65 -7.32 -15.05
N THR A 99 12.04 -8.06 -14.13
CA THR A 99 10.64 -7.87 -13.73
C THR A 99 10.56 -7.28 -12.34
N LEU A 100 9.94 -6.10 -12.22
CA LEU A 100 9.59 -5.46 -10.96
C LEU A 100 8.12 -5.75 -10.66
N ALA A 101 7.88 -6.59 -9.65
CA ALA A 101 6.54 -6.92 -9.16
C ALA A 101 6.27 -6.16 -7.87
N ILE A 102 5.15 -5.44 -7.79
CA ILE A 102 4.79 -4.58 -6.64
C ILE A 102 3.47 -5.06 -6.05
N TRP A 103 3.49 -5.42 -4.76
CA TRP A 103 2.29 -5.67 -3.97
C TRP A 103 1.64 -4.37 -3.51
N GLU A 104 0.35 -4.23 -3.77
CA GLU A 104 -0.42 -3.05 -3.43
C GLU A 104 -1.82 -3.41 -2.94
N ASP A 105 -2.31 -2.63 -1.97
CA ASP A 105 -3.70 -2.66 -1.53
C ASP A 105 -4.35 -1.31 -1.83
N PHE A 106 -5.48 -1.32 -2.51
CA PHE A 106 -6.17 -0.08 -2.92
C PHE A 106 -6.65 0.78 -1.76
N GLN A 107 -6.75 0.26 -0.54
CA GLN A 107 -7.03 1.05 0.66
C GLN A 107 -5.76 1.54 1.37
N CYS A 108 -4.57 1.09 0.98
CA CYS A 108 -3.34 1.42 1.69
C CYS A 108 -2.87 2.87 1.41
N PRO A 109 -2.81 3.76 2.43
CA PRO A 109 -2.38 5.14 2.23
C PRO A 109 -0.92 5.26 1.76
N SER A 110 -0.06 4.31 2.17
CA SER A 110 1.33 4.26 1.71
C SER A 110 1.42 3.92 0.23
N CYS A 111 0.54 3.04 -0.30
CA CYS A 111 0.46 2.77 -1.73
C CYS A 111 0.00 4.00 -2.51
N ALA A 112 -1.04 4.72 -2.05
CA ALA A 112 -1.47 5.95 -2.70
C ALA A 112 -0.38 7.03 -2.70
N SER A 113 0.37 7.16 -1.61
CA SER A 113 1.51 8.08 -1.53
C SER A 113 2.61 7.68 -2.51
N TYR A 114 2.90 6.39 -2.61
CA TYR A 114 3.89 5.84 -3.54
C TYR A 114 3.47 6.08 -4.99
N GLU A 115 2.26 5.72 -5.37
CA GLU A 115 1.73 5.92 -6.72
C GLU A 115 1.69 7.40 -7.11
N LYS A 116 1.30 8.28 -6.19
CA LYS A 116 1.32 9.72 -6.41
C LYS A 116 2.73 10.27 -6.64
N SER A 117 3.73 9.75 -5.94
CA SER A 117 5.10 10.26 -5.98
C SER A 117 5.96 9.63 -7.07
N HIS A 118 5.74 8.35 -7.37
CA HIS A 118 6.64 7.52 -8.18
C HIS A 118 5.95 6.78 -9.33
N GLY A 119 4.62 6.62 -9.29
CA GLY A 119 3.88 5.83 -10.29
C GLY A 119 4.13 6.30 -11.73
N ALA A 120 4.16 7.62 -11.98
CA ALA A 120 4.44 8.15 -13.30
C ALA A 120 5.86 7.83 -13.80
N ASP A 121 6.85 7.84 -12.91
CA ASP A 121 8.24 7.55 -13.28
C ASP A 121 8.47 6.05 -13.48
N LEU A 122 7.81 5.20 -12.69
CA LEU A 122 7.77 3.75 -12.95
C LEU A 122 7.21 3.42 -14.32
N LEU A 123 6.10 4.05 -14.68
CA LEU A 123 5.49 3.86 -16.00
C LEU A 123 6.42 4.31 -17.12
N LYS A 124 7.15 5.41 -16.97
CA LYS A 124 8.18 5.85 -17.94
C LYS A 124 9.29 4.82 -18.12
N LEU A 125 9.75 4.19 -17.03
CA LEU A 125 10.76 3.12 -17.10
C LEU A 125 10.22 1.90 -17.85
N ALA A 126 8.98 1.51 -17.59
CA ALA A 126 8.31 0.39 -18.26
C ALA A 126 8.02 0.71 -19.73
N ASP A 127 7.53 1.91 -20.05
CA ASP A 127 7.27 2.38 -21.42
C ASP A 127 8.57 2.46 -22.25
N ALA A 128 9.68 2.83 -21.60
CA ALA A 128 11.02 2.81 -22.21
C ALA A 128 11.62 1.39 -22.35
N GLY A 129 10.90 0.36 -21.94
CA GLY A 129 11.34 -1.03 -21.99
C GLY A 129 12.53 -1.34 -21.09
N LYS A 130 12.76 -0.56 -20.04
CA LYS A 130 13.88 -0.77 -19.10
C LYS A 130 13.56 -1.88 -18.09
N VAL A 131 12.28 -2.08 -17.77
CA VAL A 131 11.77 -3.04 -16.78
C VAL A 131 10.41 -3.57 -17.20
N ASN A 132 10.08 -4.80 -16.85
CA ASN A 132 8.73 -5.32 -16.88
C ASN A 132 8.07 -4.98 -15.54
N LEU A 133 6.98 -4.21 -15.57
CA LEU A 133 6.23 -3.85 -14.38
C LEU A 133 5.02 -4.79 -14.22
N VAL A 134 4.87 -5.35 -13.02
CA VAL A 134 3.73 -6.21 -12.65
C VAL A 134 3.13 -5.68 -11.36
N TRP A 135 1.86 -5.28 -11.39
CA TRP A 135 1.11 -4.97 -10.19
C TRP A 135 0.51 -6.25 -9.58
N ARG A 136 0.67 -6.43 -8.29
CA ARG A 136 0.12 -7.57 -7.55
C ARG A 136 -0.89 -7.07 -6.51
N PRO A 137 -2.20 -7.17 -6.78
CA PRO A 137 -3.20 -6.68 -5.85
C PRO A 137 -3.28 -7.58 -4.62
N THR A 138 -3.48 -6.98 -3.45
CA THR A 138 -3.84 -7.70 -2.22
C THR A 138 -5.04 -7.04 -1.55
N ALA A 139 -5.68 -7.76 -0.64
CA ALA A 139 -6.82 -7.30 0.15
C ALA A 139 -6.55 -7.45 1.66
N PHE A 140 -5.29 -7.24 2.08
CA PHE A 140 -4.88 -7.52 3.45
C PHE A 140 -5.51 -6.55 4.48
N LEU A 141 -5.86 -5.33 4.06
CA LEU A 141 -6.50 -4.35 4.94
C LEU A 141 -7.96 -4.66 5.26
N ASP A 142 -8.63 -5.47 4.44
CA ASP A 142 -10.04 -5.82 4.68
C ASP A 142 -10.24 -6.49 6.04
N ALA A 143 -9.33 -7.37 6.45
CA ALA A 143 -9.40 -8.02 7.76
C ALA A 143 -9.25 -7.02 8.92
N ARG A 144 -8.44 -5.98 8.75
CA ARG A 144 -8.20 -4.94 9.76
C ARG A 144 -9.44 -4.08 9.99
N PHE A 145 -10.18 -3.79 8.93
CA PHE A 145 -11.33 -2.88 8.96
C PHE A 145 -12.69 -3.57 8.89
N ALA A 146 -12.73 -4.90 8.95
CA ALA A 146 -13.95 -5.69 8.78
C ALA A 146 -15.10 -5.27 9.71
N ALA A 147 -14.79 -4.86 10.96
CA ALA A 147 -15.78 -4.47 11.96
C ALA A 147 -16.10 -2.97 12.00
N THR A 148 -15.26 -2.13 11.41
CA THR A 148 -15.34 -0.66 11.58
C THR A 148 -15.61 0.09 10.28
N SER A 149 -15.33 -0.51 9.13
CA SER A 149 -15.53 0.13 7.83
C SER A 149 -17.03 0.28 7.52
N PRO A 150 -17.46 1.46 7.05
CA PRO A 150 -18.79 1.60 6.44
C PRO A 150 -18.94 0.84 5.13
N ASN A 151 -17.81 0.48 4.50
CA ASN A 151 -17.73 -0.30 3.27
C ASN A 151 -16.78 -1.49 3.48
N PRO A 152 -17.17 -2.55 4.18
CA PRO A 152 -16.32 -3.70 4.46
C PRO A 152 -15.91 -4.43 3.16
N ASN A 153 -14.77 -5.10 3.18
CA ASN A 153 -14.17 -5.80 2.03
C ASN A 153 -13.84 -4.88 0.84
N SER A 154 -13.51 -3.64 1.10
CA SER A 154 -13.27 -2.62 0.07
C SER A 154 -11.99 -2.84 -0.73
N SER A 155 -10.91 -3.37 -0.14
CA SER A 155 -9.70 -3.73 -0.88
C SER A 155 -10.02 -4.80 -1.92
N ASN A 156 -10.73 -5.84 -1.50
CA ASN A 156 -11.16 -6.93 -2.38
C ASN A 156 -12.12 -6.40 -3.46
N ALA A 157 -13.11 -5.58 -3.11
CA ALA A 157 -14.06 -5.00 -4.06
C ALA A 157 -13.38 -4.09 -5.10
N ALA A 158 -12.43 -3.26 -4.66
CA ALA A 158 -11.67 -2.38 -5.56
C ALA A 158 -10.79 -3.18 -6.54
N ALA A 159 -10.10 -4.22 -6.05
CA ALA A 159 -9.29 -5.10 -6.89
C ALA A 159 -10.17 -5.89 -7.90
N GLN A 160 -11.36 -6.36 -7.51
CA GLN A 160 -12.31 -6.99 -8.42
C GLN A 160 -12.80 -6.02 -9.51
N ALA A 161 -13.14 -4.78 -9.13
CA ALA A 161 -13.57 -3.75 -10.06
C ALA A 161 -12.42 -3.39 -11.03
N TRP A 162 -11.18 -3.37 -10.55
CA TRP A 162 -10.02 -3.25 -11.42
C TRP A 162 -9.91 -4.40 -12.41
N GLY A 163 -10.14 -5.66 -11.99
CA GLY A 163 -10.22 -6.80 -12.90
C GLY A 163 -11.22 -6.60 -14.02
N CYS A 164 -12.39 -6.05 -13.72
CA CYS A 164 -13.41 -5.72 -14.71
C CYS A 164 -12.95 -4.59 -15.65
N ALA A 165 -12.19 -3.61 -15.13
CA ALA A 165 -11.62 -2.52 -15.93
C ALA A 165 -10.47 -2.99 -16.82
N ILE A 166 -9.71 -4.01 -16.41
CA ILE A 166 -8.70 -4.68 -17.25
C ILE A 166 -9.36 -5.26 -18.50
N ASP A 167 -10.46 -5.96 -18.34
CA ASP A 167 -11.20 -6.54 -19.47
C ASP A 167 -11.78 -5.47 -20.42
N ALA A 168 -12.10 -4.30 -19.88
CA ALA A 168 -12.51 -3.12 -20.63
C ALA A 168 -11.34 -2.38 -21.30
N GLY A 169 -10.09 -2.84 -21.13
CA GLY A 169 -8.89 -2.21 -21.68
C GLY A 169 -8.42 -0.96 -20.92
N GLN A 170 -8.89 -0.77 -19.68
CA GLN A 170 -8.58 0.41 -18.85
C GLN A 170 -7.80 0.08 -17.59
N ALA A 171 -6.92 -0.93 -17.64
CA ALA A 171 -6.13 -1.40 -16.49
C ALA A 171 -5.39 -0.26 -15.78
N LYS A 172 -4.56 0.49 -16.51
CA LYS A 172 -3.76 1.61 -16.00
C LYS A 172 -4.64 2.76 -15.50
N ALA A 173 -5.60 3.19 -16.32
CA ALA A 173 -6.42 4.35 -16.01
C ALA A 173 -7.28 4.12 -14.76
N TYR A 174 -7.83 2.91 -14.61
CA TYR A 174 -8.61 2.54 -13.43
C TYR A 174 -7.74 2.46 -12.17
N HIS A 175 -6.59 1.79 -12.24
CA HIS A 175 -5.62 1.69 -11.15
C HIS A 175 -5.23 3.07 -10.62
N SER A 176 -4.79 3.96 -11.50
CA SER A 176 -4.43 5.34 -11.13
C SER A 176 -5.62 6.12 -10.59
N THR A 177 -6.84 5.91 -11.11
CA THR A 177 -8.05 6.59 -10.62
C THR A 177 -8.38 6.19 -9.20
N VAL A 178 -8.29 4.90 -8.85
CA VAL A 178 -8.56 4.44 -7.48
C VAL A 178 -7.57 5.05 -6.49
N PHE A 179 -6.27 4.99 -6.76
CA PHE A 179 -5.26 5.57 -5.87
C PHE A 179 -5.35 7.10 -5.76
N ALA A 180 -5.70 7.79 -6.84
CA ALA A 180 -5.88 9.25 -6.82
C ALA A 180 -7.11 9.69 -6.01
N ASN A 181 -8.07 8.80 -5.76
CA ASN A 181 -9.34 9.09 -5.10
C ASN A 181 -9.54 8.21 -3.84
N GLN A 182 -8.46 7.83 -3.16
CA GLN A 182 -8.59 7.16 -1.87
C GLN A 182 -9.37 8.02 -0.88
N PRO A 183 -10.23 7.42 -0.03
CA PRO A 183 -10.85 8.10 1.11
C PRO A 183 -9.78 8.73 2.01
N GLN A 184 -10.12 9.87 2.64
CA GLN A 184 -9.19 10.57 3.53
C GLN A 184 -8.85 9.78 4.79
N ASN A 185 -9.81 8.98 5.29
CA ASN A 185 -9.57 8.14 6.45
C ASN A 185 -9.32 6.70 5.99
N GLU A 186 -8.25 6.11 6.49
CA GLU A 186 -7.96 4.70 6.27
C GLU A 186 -9.11 3.84 6.84
N GLY A 187 -9.63 2.93 6.03
CA GLY A 187 -10.72 2.04 6.41
C GLY A 187 -12.12 2.55 6.07
N ASP A 188 -12.32 3.79 5.61
CA ASP A 188 -13.64 4.23 5.09
C ASP A 188 -14.08 3.40 3.88
N GLY A 189 -13.11 2.95 3.08
CA GLY A 189 -13.30 2.08 1.94
C GLY A 189 -14.09 2.74 0.80
N TYR A 190 -14.54 1.90 -0.13
CA TYR A 190 -15.25 2.35 -1.35
C TYR A 190 -16.62 1.73 -1.44
N SER A 191 -17.67 2.52 -1.67
CA SER A 191 -18.97 1.98 -2.06
C SER A 191 -18.91 1.40 -3.47
N GLN A 192 -19.82 0.47 -3.79
CA GLN A 192 -19.94 -0.05 -5.15
C GLN A 192 -20.22 1.08 -6.16
N ALA A 193 -21.03 2.07 -5.78
CA ALA A 193 -21.32 3.23 -6.63
C ALA A 193 -20.03 4.05 -6.93
N THR A 194 -19.16 4.22 -5.93
CA THR A 194 -17.86 4.88 -6.09
C THR A 194 -16.98 4.12 -7.09
N LEU A 195 -16.87 2.79 -6.93
CA LEU A 195 -16.05 1.95 -7.82
C LEU A 195 -16.59 1.97 -9.27
N LEU A 196 -17.91 2.00 -9.45
CA LEU A 196 -18.54 2.16 -10.76
C LEU A 196 -18.25 3.54 -11.37
N GLY A 197 -18.30 4.61 -10.57
CA GLY A 197 -17.92 5.96 -10.99
C GLY A 197 -16.46 6.07 -11.44
N PHE A 198 -15.56 5.35 -10.78
CA PHE A 198 -14.15 5.26 -11.19
C PHE A 198 -13.99 4.64 -12.59
N GLY A 199 -14.85 3.68 -12.97
CA GLY A 199 -14.89 3.15 -14.33
C GLY A 199 -15.16 4.22 -15.37
N GLN A 200 -16.12 5.10 -15.11
CA GLN A 200 -16.43 6.24 -16.00
C GLN A 200 -15.25 7.22 -16.05
N THR A 201 -14.67 7.55 -14.91
CA THR A 201 -13.50 8.44 -14.82
C THR A 201 -12.29 7.85 -15.57
N ALA A 202 -12.11 6.52 -15.53
CA ALA A 202 -11.08 5.80 -16.26
C ALA A 202 -11.36 5.70 -17.78
N GLY A 203 -12.47 6.25 -18.27
CA GLY A 203 -12.83 6.27 -19.70
C GLY A 203 -13.63 5.07 -20.19
N ILE A 204 -14.18 4.25 -19.29
CA ILE A 204 -15.08 3.16 -19.68
C ILE A 204 -16.46 3.75 -19.98
N THR A 205 -16.94 3.67 -21.23
CA THR A 205 -18.19 4.28 -21.67
C THR A 205 -19.02 3.35 -22.55
N GLY A 206 -20.29 3.69 -22.80
CA GLY A 206 -21.18 2.97 -23.71
C GLY A 206 -21.36 1.49 -23.36
N ALA A 207 -21.34 0.62 -24.35
CA ALA A 207 -21.51 -0.82 -24.16
C ALA A 207 -20.41 -1.46 -23.26
N ALA A 208 -19.17 -0.93 -23.32
CA ALA A 208 -18.09 -1.37 -22.45
C ALA A 208 -18.41 -1.09 -20.98
N TYR A 209 -19.04 0.05 -20.67
CA TYR A 209 -19.47 0.38 -19.32
C TYR A 209 -20.57 -0.56 -18.83
N THR A 210 -21.54 -0.91 -19.66
CA THR A 210 -22.60 -1.86 -19.29
C THR A 210 -21.99 -3.23 -18.91
N THR A 211 -20.99 -3.69 -19.67
CA THR A 211 -20.27 -4.93 -19.38
C THR A 211 -19.44 -4.84 -18.10
N PHE A 212 -18.72 -3.73 -17.91
CA PHE A 212 -17.97 -3.44 -16.69
C PHE A 212 -18.87 -3.41 -15.45
N GLU A 213 -19.99 -2.69 -15.51
CA GLU A 213 -20.96 -2.61 -14.43
C GLU A 213 -21.52 -3.99 -14.05
N ALA A 214 -21.92 -4.80 -15.03
CA ALA A 214 -22.39 -6.16 -14.82
C ALA A 214 -21.30 -7.04 -14.16
N CYS A 215 -20.06 -6.92 -14.61
CA CYS A 215 -18.90 -7.62 -14.05
C CYS A 215 -18.67 -7.26 -12.58
N VAL A 216 -18.69 -5.97 -12.23
CA VAL A 216 -18.51 -5.48 -10.85
C VAL A 216 -19.65 -5.97 -9.96
N LYS A 217 -20.91 -5.83 -10.42
CA LYS A 217 -22.09 -6.29 -9.66
C LYS A 217 -22.10 -7.80 -9.41
N ALA A 218 -21.59 -8.57 -10.33
CA ALA A 218 -21.48 -10.02 -10.23
C ALA A 218 -20.30 -10.50 -9.39
N SER A 219 -19.43 -9.60 -8.94
CA SER A 219 -18.18 -9.95 -8.23
C SER A 219 -17.35 -10.99 -9.00
N THR A 220 -17.22 -10.81 -10.31
CA THR A 220 -16.70 -11.79 -11.27
C THR A 220 -15.29 -12.26 -10.95
N TYR A 221 -14.46 -11.40 -10.32
CA TYR A 221 -13.05 -11.66 -10.06
C TYR A 221 -12.73 -11.87 -8.58
N ARG A 222 -13.73 -12.25 -7.77
CA ARG A 222 -13.54 -12.51 -6.34
C ARG A 222 -12.44 -13.53 -6.06
N ASP A 223 -12.48 -14.66 -6.75
CA ASP A 223 -11.55 -15.77 -6.50
C ASP A 223 -10.13 -15.42 -6.95
N TRP A 224 -9.97 -14.66 -8.04
CA TRP A 224 -8.67 -14.11 -8.43
C TRP A 224 -8.06 -13.25 -7.31
N VAL A 225 -8.84 -12.31 -6.74
CA VAL A 225 -8.35 -11.45 -5.66
C VAL A 225 -8.05 -12.25 -4.40
N ASN A 226 -8.90 -13.24 -4.06
CA ASN A 226 -8.67 -14.12 -2.91
C ASN A 226 -7.37 -14.94 -3.10
N ASN A 227 -7.12 -15.46 -4.30
CA ASN A 227 -5.90 -16.19 -4.61
C ASN A 227 -4.66 -15.27 -4.54
N SER A 228 -4.77 -14.04 -5.05
CA SER A 228 -3.70 -13.04 -4.93
C SER A 228 -3.43 -12.67 -3.47
N TYR A 229 -4.47 -12.51 -2.66
CA TYR A 229 -4.33 -12.27 -1.24
C TYR A 229 -3.68 -13.45 -0.50
N GLN A 230 -4.06 -14.69 -0.83
CA GLN A 230 -3.42 -15.87 -0.27
C GLN A 230 -1.92 -15.90 -0.64
N ALA A 231 -1.59 -15.65 -1.90
CA ALA A 231 -0.20 -15.58 -2.35
C ALA A 231 0.57 -14.47 -1.61
N PHE A 232 -0.06 -13.31 -1.32
CA PHE A 232 0.54 -12.27 -0.49
C PHE A 232 0.84 -12.77 0.93
N GLN A 233 -0.11 -13.47 1.56
CA GLN A 233 0.09 -14.04 2.90
C GLN A 233 1.24 -15.06 2.92
N ASP A 234 1.36 -15.89 1.88
CA ASP A 234 2.38 -16.92 1.77
C ASP A 234 3.80 -16.32 1.60
N THR A 235 3.92 -15.09 1.10
CA THR A 235 5.22 -14.39 1.04
C THR A 235 5.74 -13.97 2.42
N GLY A 236 4.87 -13.86 3.42
CA GLY A 236 5.22 -13.33 4.74
C GLY A 236 5.54 -11.84 4.76
N VAL A 237 5.23 -11.10 3.70
CA VAL A 237 5.47 -9.63 3.62
C VAL A 237 4.64 -8.90 4.67
N PRO A 238 5.22 -7.93 5.40
CA PRO A 238 4.54 -7.28 6.52
C PRO A 238 3.52 -6.22 6.09
N GLY A 239 3.50 -5.80 4.81
CA GLY A 239 2.61 -4.73 4.34
C GLY A 239 2.85 -4.30 2.91
N THR A 240 2.20 -3.20 2.53
CA THR A 240 2.28 -2.62 1.18
C THR A 240 2.63 -1.12 1.24
N PRO A 241 3.27 -0.55 0.19
CA PRO A 241 3.77 -1.27 -0.97
C PRO A 241 5.03 -2.08 -0.64
N THR A 242 5.15 -3.27 -1.22
CA THR A 242 6.40 -4.06 -1.19
C THR A 242 6.70 -4.55 -2.59
N ALA A 243 7.94 -4.41 -3.04
CA ALA A 243 8.35 -4.74 -4.38
C ALA A 243 9.42 -5.82 -4.42
N TYR A 244 9.40 -6.61 -5.49
CA TYR A 244 10.38 -7.63 -5.80
C TYR A 244 10.93 -7.42 -7.20
N LEU A 245 12.25 -7.39 -7.33
CA LEU A 245 12.92 -7.35 -8.62
C LEU A 245 13.50 -8.75 -8.91
N ASN A 246 12.98 -9.42 -9.94
CA ASN A 246 13.28 -10.81 -10.25
C ASN A 246 13.17 -11.74 -9.02
N GLY A 247 12.15 -11.55 -8.19
CA GLY A 247 11.91 -12.35 -6.98
C GLY A 247 12.74 -11.96 -5.76
N THR A 248 13.66 -11.00 -5.87
CA THR A 248 14.41 -10.46 -4.73
C THR A 248 13.73 -9.20 -4.20
N GLU A 249 13.46 -9.15 -2.90
CA GLU A 249 12.81 -7.99 -2.28
C GLU A 249 13.66 -6.71 -2.46
N VAL A 250 13.01 -5.66 -2.92
CA VAL A 250 13.61 -4.33 -3.06
C VAL A 250 13.51 -3.61 -1.71
N PRO A 251 14.63 -3.19 -1.10
CA PRO A 251 14.57 -2.47 0.17
C PRO A 251 13.67 -1.23 0.08
N ALA A 252 12.84 -0.99 1.09
CA ALA A 252 11.90 0.13 1.10
C ALA A 252 12.57 1.49 0.83
N LYS A 253 13.81 1.70 1.32
CA LYS A 253 14.59 2.91 1.02
C LYS A 253 14.87 3.05 -0.48
N THR A 254 15.21 1.96 -1.16
CA THR A 254 15.49 1.94 -2.61
C THR A 254 14.19 2.12 -3.39
N LEU A 255 13.11 1.47 -2.98
CA LEU A 255 11.80 1.60 -3.61
C LEU A 255 11.29 3.06 -3.60
N ASN A 256 11.56 3.81 -2.52
CA ASN A 256 11.16 5.21 -2.37
C ASN A 256 12.20 6.23 -2.88
N ASP A 257 13.23 5.77 -3.60
CA ASP A 257 14.23 6.60 -4.28
C ASP A 257 14.34 6.16 -5.73
N MET A 258 13.71 6.89 -6.64
CA MET A 258 13.66 6.52 -8.07
C MET A 258 15.03 6.44 -8.72
N THR A 259 16.00 7.24 -8.28
CA THR A 259 17.38 7.17 -8.79
C THR A 259 18.05 5.85 -8.37
N ALA A 260 17.87 5.47 -7.10
CA ALA A 260 18.40 4.21 -6.58
C ALA A 260 17.69 2.99 -7.21
N LEU A 261 16.37 3.08 -7.41
CA LEU A 261 15.59 2.02 -8.04
C LEU A 261 16.00 1.83 -9.52
N GLU A 262 16.14 2.92 -10.26
CA GLU A 262 16.60 2.87 -11.66
C GLU A 262 18.01 2.27 -11.79
N ALA A 263 18.93 2.63 -10.89
CA ALA A 263 20.26 2.05 -10.84
C ALA A 263 20.23 0.55 -10.53
N LEU A 264 19.37 0.13 -9.58
CA LEU A 264 19.18 -1.28 -9.25
C LEU A 264 18.62 -2.06 -10.46
N ILE A 265 17.57 -1.54 -11.13
CA ILE A 265 17.00 -2.14 -12.33
C ILE A 265 18.07 -2.29 -13.42
N ALA A 266 18.86 -1.24 -13.67
CA ALA A 266 19.91 -1.25 -14.71
C ALA A 266 21.03 -2.26 -14.44
N SER A 267 21.32 -2.57 -13.18
CA SER A 267 22.33 -3.54 -12.77
C SER A 267 21.82 -4.98 -12.64
N THR A 268 20.51 -5.17 -12.71
CA THR A 268 19.88 -6.50 -12.54
C THR A 268 19.81 -7.21 -13.89
N PRO A 269 20.30 -8.45 -13.99
CA PRO A 269 20.17 -9.26 -15.20
C PRO A 269 18.71 -9.48 -15.60
N ALA A 270 18.51 -9.88 -16.86
CA ALA A 270 17.20 -10.36 -17.31
C ALA A 270 16.72 -11.57 -16.48
N SER A 271 15.42 -11.69 -16.28
CA SER A 271 14.79 -12.88 -15.69
C SER A 271 14.53 -13.96 -16.73
#